data_9f993926e910abf68ed274e9c942376a
#
_entry.id   9f993926e910abf68ed274e9c942376a
#
_cell.length_a   1.000
_cell.length_b   1.000
_cell.length_c   1.000
_cell.angle_alpha   90.00
_cell.angle_beta   90.00
_cell.angle_gamma   90.00
#
_symmetry.space_group_name_H-M   'P 1'
#
loop_
_entity.id
_entity.type
_entity.pdbx_description
1 polymer ?
#
loop_
_entity_poly.entity_id
_entity_poly.type
_entity_poly.pdbx_seq_one_letter_code
_entity_poly.pdbx_strand_id
1 'polypeptide(L)'
;MEVSVLNIKGQETGRKVTLNEAIFGNEPNDHVIYLDIKQYLANQRQGTAKSKERSEISGSTRKLGRQKGGGGARHGDINSPLLRGGARVFGPTPRDYGFKLNKKVKALARKSALSYKAQENAIVVVEDFTMEAPKTKEFVAIAKNLKIDGKKTLFLMADTNNNVYLSARNLQGSDVIEASKVNTYKVLNADVLVITEKSLQTIDGILNK
;
A
#
# COMPACT_ATOMS: atom_id res chain seq x y z
N MET A 1 23.68 -13.42 -3.93
CA MET A 1 23.11 -13.30 -5.29
C MET A 1 23.74 -12.09 -5.98
N GLU A 2 24.33 -12.26 -7.18
CA GLU A 2 24.94 -11.14 -7.93
C GLU A 2 23.96 -10.67 -9.02
N VAL A 3 23.85 -9.35 -9.18
CA VAL A 3 23.01 -8.72 -10.20
C VAL A 3 23.83 -7.71 -10.99
N SER A 4 23.71 -7.72 -12.33
CA SER A 4 24.36 -6.73 -13.19
C SER A 4 23.73 -5.35 -13.03
N VAL A 5 24.57 -4.30 -13.00
CA VAL A 5 24.09 -2.91 -12.97
C VAL A 5 23.85 -2.43 -14.40
N LEU A 6 22.65 -1.91 -14.64
CA LEU A 6 22.25 -1.36 -15.93
C LEU A 6 22.36 0.18 -15.92
N ASN A 7 22.58 0.75 -17.08
CA ASN A 7 22.46 2.20 -17.29
C ASN A 7 21.01 2.56 -17.69
N ILE A 8 20.68 3.85 -17.78
CA ILE A 8 19.37 4.37 -18.20
C ILE A 8 18.97 3.88 -19.62
N LYS A 9 19.95 3.51 -20.44
CA LYS A 9 19.73 2.97 -21.80
C LYS A 9 19.48 1.45 -21.81
N GLY A 10 19.46 0.80 -20.65
CA GLY A 10 19.26 -0.64 -20.52
C GLY A 10 20.47 -1.51 -20.91
N GLN A 11 21.66 -0.91 -20.99
CA GLN A 11 22.90 -1.61 -21.29
C GLN A 11 23.62 -1.97 -19.98
N GLU A 12 24.29 -3.11 -19.94
CA GLU A 12 25.12 -3.51 -18.80
C GLU A 12 26.37 -2.61 -18.70
N THR A 13 26.63 -2.12 -17.50
CA THR A 13 27.79 -1.26 -17.21
C THR A 13 29.06 -2.04 -16.94
N GLY A 14 29.00 -3.40 -16.96
CA GLY A 14 30.09 -4.28 -16.56
C GLY A 14 30.33 -4.36 -15.05
N ARG A 15 29.59 -3.57 -14.25
CA ARG A 15 29.61 -3.66 -12.77
C ARG A 15 28.57 -4.65 -12.28
N LYS A 16 28.92 -5.40 -11.24
CA LYS A 16 28.01 -6.30 -10.54
C LYS A 16 27.91 -5.86 -9.09
N VAL A 17 26.71 -5.93 -8.56
CA VAL A 17 26.45 -5.68 -7.15
C VAL A 17 25.95 -6.96 -6.50
N THR A 18 26.50 -7.28 -5.33
CA THR A 18 26.07 -8.41 -4.51
C THR A 18 24.92 -7.97 -3.61
N LEU A 19 23.77 -8.63 -3.74
CA LEU A 19 22.65 -8.44 -2.83
C LEU A 19 22.95 -9.11 -1.49
N ASN A 20 22.63 -8.43 -0.40
CA ASN A 20 22.89 -8.92 0.95
C ASN A 20 21.98 -10.12 1.28
N GLU A 21 22.57 -11.28 1.58
CA GLU A 21 21.84 -12.51 1.88
C GLU A 21 20.96 -12.39 3.13
N ALA A 22 21.36 -11.58 4.12
CA ALA A 22 20.55 -11.33 5.31
C ALA A 22 19.24 -10.56 5.04
N ILE A 23 19.07 -10.00 3.82
CA ILE A 23 17.86 -9.27 3.43
C ILE A 23 17.13 -9.98 2.28
N PHE A 24 17.86 -10.38 1.25
CA PHE A 24 17.31 -10.94 0.01
C PHE A 24 17.34 -12.46 -0.05
N GLY A 25 18.11 -13.12 0.84
CA GLY A 25 18.26 -14.58 0.91
C GLY A 25 17.44 -15.24 2.02
N ASN A 26 16.64 -14.48 2.78
CA ASN A 26 15.83 -15.04 3.85
C ASN A 26 14.72 -15.95 3.31
N GLU A 27 14.37 -16.98 4.07
CA GLU A 27 13.16 -17.75 3.84
C GLU A 27 11.93 -16.86 4.08
N PRO A 28 11.06 -16.66 3.07
CA PRO A 28 9.92 -15.77 3.18
C PRO A 28 8.88 -16.30 4.19
N ASN A 29 8.31 -15.39 5.00
CA ASN A 29 7.26 -15.72 5.96
C ASN A 29 5.94 -15.05 5.57
N ASP A 30 5.03 -15.82 4.99
CA ASP A 30 3.73 -15.35 4.48
C ASP A 30 2.83 -14.76 5.55
N HIS A 31 2.83 -15.35 6.75
CA HIS A 31 2.00 -14.86 7.84
C HIS A 31 2.40 -13.46 8.29
N VAL A 32 3.71 -13.21 8.38
CA VAL A 32 4.23 -11.89 8.77
C VAL A 32 3.95 -10.85 7.68
N ILE A 33 4.08 -11.22 6.42
CA ILE A 33 3.69 -10.41 5.26
C ILE A 33 2.21 -10.04 5.34
N TYR A 34 1.34 -11.03 5.54
CA TYR A 34 -0.11 -10.82 5.69
C TYR A 34 -0.43 -9.82 6.80
N LEU A 35 0.19 -9.96 7.98
CA LEU A 35 -0.06 -9.05 9.10
C LEU A 35 0.34 -7.61 8.79
N ASP A 36 1.48 -7.38 8.14
CA ASP A 36 1.96 -6.04 7.80
C ASP A 36 1.08 -5.38 6.72
N ILE A 37 0.68 -6.13 5.70
CA ILE A 37 -0.27 -5.65 4.68
C ILE A 37 -1.63 -5.33 5.30
N LYS A 38 -2.14 -6.21 6.16
CA LYS A 38 -3.40 -6.00 6.87
C LYS A 38 -3.37 -4.71 7.69
N GLN A 39 -2.25 -4.47 8.42
CA GLN A 39 -2.09 -3.24 9.17
C GLN A 39 -2.03 -2.02 8.24
N TYR A 40 -1.26 -2.08 7.16
CA TYR A 40 -1.12 -0.99 6.20
C TYR A 40 -2.48 -0.58 5.62
N LEU A 41 -3.27 -1.56 5.16
CA LEU A 41 -4.59 -1.30 4.60
C LEU A 41 -5.59 -0.82 5.67
N ALA A 42 -5.53 -1.38 6.88
CA ALA A 42 -6.38 -0.94 7.98
C ALA A 42 -6.12 0.52 8.37
N ASN A 43 -4.87 0.95 8.40
CA ASN A 43 -4.48 2.33 8.72
C ASN A 43 -4.90 3.36 7.65
N GLN A 44 -5.23 2.92 6.44
CA GLN A 44 -5.76 3.80 5.39
C GLN A 44 -7.27 4.05 5.53
N ARG A 45 -7.96 3.25 6.35
CA ARG A 45 -9.41 3.37 6.54
C ARG A 45 -9.72 4.52 7.49
N GLN A 46 -10.57 5.44 7.05
CA GLN A 46 -11.00 6.59 7.85
C GLN A 46 -12.06 6.24 8.93
N GLY A 47 -12.87 5.21 8.67
CA GLY A 47 -13.82 4.67 9.65
C GLY A 47 -14.98 5.58 10.06
N THR A 48 -15.37 6.54 9.23
CA THR A 48 -16.41 7.55 9.55
C THR A 48 -17.84 7.12 9.23
N ALA A 49 -18.03 5.91 8.70
CA ALA A 49 -19.35 5.42 8.33
C ALA A 49 -20.25 5.32 9.58
N LYS A 50 -21.41 5.97 9.53
CA LYS A 50 -22.41 5.96 10.60
C LYS A 50 -23.81 5.85 10.01
N SER A 51 -24.66 5.02 10.60
CA SER A 51 -26.11 5.03 10.38
C SER A 51 -26.82 5.68 11.55
N LYS A 52 -27.96 6.34 11.28
CA LYS A 52 -28.74 7.02 12.32
C LYS A 52 -29.46 6.01 13.18
N GLU A 53 -29.29 6.16 14.49
CA GLU A 53 -30.01 5.44 15.51
C GLU A 53 -31.38 6.08 15.77
N ARG A 54 -32.22 5.40 16.57
CA ARG A 54 -33.58 5.84 16.85
C ARG A 54 -33.66 7.25 17.41
N SER A 55 -32.72 7.65 18.26
CA SER A 55 -32.63 8.99 18.84
C SER A 55 -32.14 10.07 17.88
N GLU A 56 -31.55 9.69 16.76
CA GLU A 56 -30.93 10.61 15.80
C GLU A 56 -31.80 10.88 14.57
N ILE A 57 -32.83 10.07 14.36
CA ILE A 57 -33.77 10.29 13.24
C ILE A 57 -34.77 11.36 13.64
N SER A 58 -35.04 12.28 12.70
CA SER A 58 -36.09 13.26 12.82
C SER A 58 -37.46 12.58 12.71
N GLY A 59 -38.34 12.84 13.66
CA GLY A 59 -39.67 12.27 13.69
C GLY A 59 -40.32 12.42 15.09
N SER A 60 -41.63 12.29 15.16
CA SER A 60 -42.36 12.34 16.42
C SER A 60 -42.09 11.08 17.25
N THR A 61 -41.85 11.27 18.54
CA THR A 61 -41.74 10.16 19.50
C THR A 61 -43.12 9.73 20.04
N ARG A 62 -44.21 10.39 19.54
CA ARG A 62 -45.58 10.03 19.93
C ARG A 62 -45.91 8.62 19.46
N LYS A 63 -46.64 7.88 20.30
CA LYS A 63 -47.16 6.57 19.94
C LYS A 63 -48.14 6.67 18.77
N LEU A 64 -47.94 5.84 17.72
CA LEU A 64 -48.68 5.89 16.45
C LEU A 64 -50.15 5.51 16.59
N GLY A 65 -50.51 4.66 17.54
CA GLY A 65 -51.87 4.17 17.68
C GLY A 65 -52.24 3.88 19.13
N ARG A 66 -53.52 3.64 19.35
CA ARG A 66 -54.06 3.25 20.69
C ARG A 66 -53.51 1.86 21.07
N GLN A 67 -53.36 1.61 22.38
CA GLN A 67 -52.82 0.36 22.91
C GLN A 67 -53.70 -0.84 22.63
N LYS A 68 -55.01 -0.65 22.63
CA LYS A 68 -56.05 -1.68 22.42
C LYS A 68 -57.18 -1.13 21.54
N GLY A 69 -58.01 -2.03 20.94
CA GLY A 69 -59.20 -1.68 20.17
C GLY A 69 -58.96 -1.32 18.71
N GLY A 70 -57.74 -1.47 18.15
CA GLY A 70 -57.43 -1.14 16.77
C GLY A 70 -57.34 -2.34 15.82
N GLY A 71 -57.48 -3.59 16.27
CA GLY A 71 -57.41 -4.81 15.47
C GLY A 71 -56.04 -5.13 14.85
N GLY A 72 -55.06 -4.23 14.94
CA GLY A 72 -53.72 -4.38 14.37
C GLY A 72 -52.62 -4.57 15.44
N ALA A 73 -51.40 -4.68 14.98
CA ALA A 73 -50.21 -4.80 15.84
C ALA A 73 -49.99 -3.52 16.66
N ARG A 74 -49.46 -3.67 17.86
CA ARG A 74 -49.10 -2.54 18.71
C ARG A 74 -47.86 -1.84 18.18
N HIS A 75 -47.94 -0.54 17.95
CA HIS A 75 -46.82 0.27 17.46
C HIS A 75 -46.35 1.26 18.53
N GLY A 76 -45.05 1.51 18.57
CA GLY A 76 -44.45 2.62 19.31
C GLY A 76 -44.48 3.93 18.50
N ASP A 77 -43.36 4.58 18.41
CA ASP A 77 -43.16 5.79 17.59
C ASP A 77 -42.78 5.44 16.14
N ILE A 78 -42.80 6.45 15.29
CA ILE A 78 -42.46 6.32 13.86
C ILE A 78 -40.98 6.01 13.62
N ASN A 79 -40.10 6.32 14.57
CA ASN A 79 -38.65 6.12 14.47
C ASN A 79 -38.24 4.66 14.75
N SER A 80 -39.21 3.78 15.07
CA SER A 80 -38.91 2.37 15.33
C SER A 80 -38.24 1.68 14.15
N PRO A 81 -37.20 0.86 14.37
CA PRO A 81 -36.51 0.13 13.30
C PRO A 81 -37.37 -0.91 12.60
N LEU A 82 -38.53 -1.26 13.16
CA LEU A 82 -39.49 -2.18 12.55
C LEU A 82 -40.33 -1.53 11.46
N LEU A 83 -40.36 -0.21 11.40
CA LEU A 83 -41.14 0.55 10.43
C LEU A 83 -40.30 0.94 9.22
N ARG A 84 -40.97 1.04 8.06
CA ARG A 84 -40.33 1.54 6.84
C ARG A 84 -39.95 3.02 7.06
N GLY A 85 -38.66 3.34 6.81
CA GLY A 85 -38.12 4.67 7.11
C GLY A 85 -37.67 4.88 8.56
N GLY A 86 -37.81 3.87 9.43
CA GLY A 86 -37.32 3.89 10.80
C GLY A 86 -35.78 3.79 10.90
N ALA A 87 -35.30 3.87 12.13
CA ALA A 87 -33.86 3.82 12.46
C ALA A 87 -33.22 2.48 12.16
N ARG A 88 -31.89 2.49 12.06
CA ARG A 88 -31.11 1.26 11.94
C ARG A 88 -30.60 0.78 13.28
N VAL A 89 -30.91 -0.49 13.62
CA VAL A 89 -30.32 -1.19 14.78
C VAL A 89 -29.02 -1.85 14.37
N PHE A 90 -28.01 -1.78 15.22
CA PHE A 90 -26.68 -2.36 14.96
C PHE A 90 -26.05 -1.95 13.62
N GLY A 91 -26.32 -0.73 13.18
CA GLY A 91 -25.66 -0.18 12.00
C GLY A 91 -24.21 0.19 12.27
N PRO A 92 -23.47 0.55 11.23
CA PRO A 92 -22.09 1.00 11.38
C PRO A 92 -22.02 2.23 12.28
N THR A 93 -21.07 2.23 13.19
CA THR A 93 -20.68 3.37 14.02
C THR A 93 -19.25 3.77 13.69
N PRO A 94 -18.88 5.06 13.79
CA PRO A 94 -17.52 5.48 13.59
C PRO A 94 -16.58 4.72 14.53
N ARG A 95 -15.50 4.14 13.95
CA ARG A 95 -14.50 3.41 14.71
C ARG A 95 -13.14 3.50 14.07
N ASP A 96 -12.10 3.37 14.85
CA ASP A 96 -10.74 3.17 14.38
C ASP A 96 -10.54 1.70 14.00
N TYR A 97 -9.96 1.47 12.82
CA TYR A 97 -9.59 0.14 12.31
C TYR A 97 -8.11 -0.16 12.51
N GLY A 98 -7.32 0.86 12.92
CA GLY A 98 -5.89 0.75 13.09
C GLY A 98 -5.51 -0.23 14.19
N PHE A 99 -4.39 -0.92 14.02
CA PHE A 99 -3.76 -1.72 15.05
C PHE A 99 -2.23 -1.63 14.93
N LYS A 100 -1.52 -1.92 16.00
CA LYS A 100 -0.07 -1.79 16.09
C LYS A 100 0.62 -3.14 15.88
N LEU A 101 1.68 -3.14 15.06
CA LEU A 101 2.63 -4.24 14.94
C LEU A 101 4.01 -3.84 15.47
N ASN A 102 4.73 -4.81 16.01
CA ASN A 102 6.08 -4.63 16.50
C ASN A 102 7.05 -4.27 15.37
N LYS A 103 8.03 -3.41 15.63
CA LYS A 103 9.03 -2.98 14.65
C LYS A 103 9.79 -4.16 14.03
N LYS A 104 10.18 -5.16 14.84
CA LYS A 104 10.88 -6.36 14.36
C LYS A 104 10.04 -7.19 13.38
N VAL A 105 8.72 -7.31 13.64
CA VAL A 105 7.78 -8.01 12.74
C VAL A 105 7.69 -7.29 11.40
N LYS A 106 7.57 -5.97 11.39
CA LYS A 106 7.56 -5.16 10.16
C LYS A 106 8.87 -5.27 9.38
N ALA A 107 10.02 -5.30 10.06
CA ALA A 107 11.31 -5.49 9.40
C ALA A 107 11.40 -6.88 8.74
N LEU A 108 10.95 -7.94 9.44
CA LEU A 108 10.91 -9.28 8.90
C LEU A 108 9.96 -9.38 7.69
N ALA A 109 8.79 -8.73 7.73
CA ALA A 109 7.86 -8.68 6.61
C ALA A 109 8.50 -8.06 5.35
N ARG A 110 9.23 -6.94 5.51
CA ARG A 110 9.94 -6.29 4.40
C ARG A 110 11.05 -7.17 3.83
N LYS A 111 11.86 -7.80 4.70
CA LYS A 111 12.88 -8.77 4.26
C LYS A 111 12.25 -9.91 3.46
N SER A 112 11.18 -10.52 3.98
CA SER A 112 10.45 -11.60 3.30
C SER A 112 9.91 -11.17 1.93
N ALA A 113 9.35 -9.95 1.81
CA ALA A 113 8.86 -9.44 0.53
C ALA A 113 9.99 -9.19 -0.47
N LEU A 114 11.15 -8.68 -0.03
CA LEU A 114 12.32 -8.49 -0.88
C LEU A 114 12.94 -9.83 -1.31
N SER A 115 12.94 -10.82 -0.43
CA SER A 115 13.40 -12.19 -0.75
C SER A 115 12.53 -12.83 -1.84
N TYR A 116 11.19 -12.67 -1.79
CA TYR A 116 10.32 -13.13 -2.87
C TYR A 116 10.70 -12.50 -4.21
N LYS A 117 10.92 -11.18 -4.25
CA LYS A 117 11.31 -10.49 -5.48
C LYS A 117 12.69 -10.93 -5.99
N ALA A 118 13.60 -11.29 -5.10
CA ALA A 118 14.89 -11.86 -5.47
C ALA A 118 14.74 -13.27 -6.08
N GLN A 119 13.93 -14.13 -5.47
CA GLN A 119 13.65 -15.49 -5.97
C GLN A 119 12.96 -15.48 -7.33
N GLU A 120 12.05 -14.52 -7.56
CA GLU A 120 11.37 -14.32 -8.84
C GLU A 120 12.24 -13.68 -9.93
N ASN A 121 13.50 -13.32 -9.62
CA ASN A 121 14.38 -12.53 -10.49
C ASN A 121 13.72 -11.22 -10.98
N ALA A 122 12.90 -10.63 -10.15
CA ALA A 122 12.13 -9.42 -10.44
C ALA A 122 12.83 -8.14 -9.97
N ILE A 123 14.14 -8.20 -9.69
CA ILE A 123 14.96 -7.07 -9.25
C ILE A 123 15.86 -6.63 -10.39
N VAL A 124 15.80 -5.35 -10.73
CA VAL A 124 16.68 -4.69 -11.70
C VAL A 124 17.48 -3.62 -10.96
N VAL A 125 18.80 -3.68 -11.06
CA VAL A 125 19.68 -2.67 -10.46
C VAL A 125 20.12 -1.68 -11.54
N VAL A 126 19.96 -0.38 -11.25
CA VAL A 126 20.28 0.70 -12.20
C VAL A 126 21.22 1.69 -11.54
N GLU A 127 22.09 2.32 -12.35
CA GLU A 127 22.92 3.44 -11.90
C GLU A 127 22.04 4.57 -11.32
N ASP A 128 22.62 5.35 -10.41
CA ASP A 128 21.94 6.53 -9.90
C ASP A 128 21.75 7.56 -11.03
N PHE A 129 20.52 8.01 -11.20
CA PHE A 129 20.17 8.97 -12.22
C PHE A 129 19.34 10.11 -11.66
N THR A 130 19.43 11.25 -12.29
CA THR A 130 18.61 12.43 -12.00
C THR A 130 18.01 12.94 -13.30
N MET A 131 16.86 13.61 -13.20
CA MET A 131 16.23 14.29 -14.34
C MET A 131 16.30 15.79 -14.11
N GLU A 132 16.73 16.56 -15.11
CA GLU A 132 16.81 18.02 -15.03
C GLU A 132 15.42 18.68 -14.97
N ALA A 133 14.47 18.13 -15.74
CA ALA A 133 13.09 18.59 -15.78
C ALA A 133 12.10 17.43 -15.67
N PRO A 134 10.90 17.63 -15.09
CA PRO A 134 9.88 16.60 -15.00
C PRO A 134 9.24 16.36 -16.37
N LYS A 135 9.58 15.26 -17.03
CA LYS A 135 9.06 14.84 -18.34
C LYS A 135 8.66 13.37 -18.34
N THR A 136 7.38 13.11 -18.53
CA THR A 136 6.82 11.74 -18.61
C THR A 136 7.36 10.95 -19.79
N LYS A 137 7.59 11.59 -20.96
CA LYS A 137 8.14 10.93 -22.15
C LYS A 137 9.53 10.35 -21.92
N GLU A 138 10.40 11.08 -21.22
CA GLU A 138 11.74 10.61 -20.88
C GLU A 138 11.69 9.41 -19.93
N PHE A 139 10.81 9.45 -18.93
CA PHE A 139 10.62 8.34 -18.00
C PHE A 139 10.08 7.08 -18.71
N VAL A 140 9.12 7.23 -19.64
CA VAL A 140 8.62 6.12 -20.47
C VAL A 140 9.74 5.54 -21.34
N ALA A 141 10.62 6.38 -21.90
CA ALA A 141 11.77 5.90 -22.66
C ALA A 141 12.72 5.06 -21.78
N ILE A 142 12.97 5.49 -20.53
CA ILE A 142 13.76 4.71 -19.55
C ILE A 142 13.09 3.36 -19.28
N ALA A 143 11.77 3.33 -19.02
CA ALA A 143 11.05 2.10 -18.76
C ALA A 143 11.11 1.11 -19.95
N LYS A 144 11.02 1.62 -21.19
CA LYS A 144 11.17 0.82 -22.42
C LYS A 144 12.58 0.27 -22.57
N ASN A 145 13.59 1.09 -22.33
CA ASN A 145 14.99 0.67 -22.40
C ASN A 145 15.30 -0.45 -21.41
N LEU A 146 14.74 -0.38 -20.20
CA LEU A 146 14.86 -1.40 -19.17
C LEU A 146 13.97 -2.63 -19.40
N LYS A 147 13.16 -2.65 -20.47
CA LYS A 147 12.22 -3.74 -20.83
C LYS A 147 11.19 -4.05 -19.73
N ILE A 148 10.75 -3.02 -19.02
CA ILE A 148 9.76 -3.11 -17.94
C ILE A 148 8.44 -2.41 -18.30
N ASP A 149 8.30 -1.97 -19.55
CA ASP A 149 7.07 -1.33 -20.05
C ASP A 149 5.88 -2.29 -19.94
N GLY A 150 4.73 -1.77 -19.49
CA GLY A 150 3.50 -2.55 -19.29
C GLY A 150 3.44 -3.37 -17.99
N LYS A 151 4.51 -3.43 -17.18
CA LYS A 151 4.52 -4.07 -15.86
C LYS A 151 4.32 -3.04 -14.76
N LYS A 152 3.83 -3.48 -13.62
CA LYS A 152 3.83 -2.64 -12.41
C LYS A 152 5.24 -2.53 -11.89
N THR A 153 5.78 -1.32 -11.89
CA THR A 153 7.18 -1.05 -11.50
C THR A 153 7.26 -0.18 -10.26
N LEU A 154 8.16 -0.53 -9.38
CA LEU A 154 8.50 0.28 -8.21
C LEU A 154 9.96 0.69 -8.29
N PHE A 155 10.20 2.00 -8.43
CA PHE A 155 11.54 2.57 -8.41
C PHE A 155 11.92 2.96 -7.00
N LEU A 156 13.04 2.44 -6.52
CA LEU A 156 13.62 2.75 -5.23
C LEU A 156 14.84 3.66 -5.44
N MET A 157 14.70 4.92 -5.04
CA MET A 157 15.75 5.93 -5.13
C MET A 157 16.41 6.12 -3.77
N ALA A 158 17.71 6.42 -3.73
CA ALA A 158 18.41 6.71 -2.49
C ALA A 158 17.86 7.99 -1.82
N ASP A 159 17.74 9.05 -2.62
CA ASP A 159 17.28 10.36 -2.20
C ASP A 159 15.99 10.77 -2.92
N THR A 160 15.28 11.74 -2.34
CA THR A 160 14.06 12.29 -2.93
C THR A 160 14.41 13.09 -4.20
N ASN A 161 14.08 12.55 -5.36
CA ASN A 161 14.18 13.28 -6.63
C ASN A 161 12.79 13.66 -7.11
N ASN A 162 12.41 14.93 -6.87
CA ASN A 162 11.09 15.43 -7.23
C ASN A 162 10.81 15.35 -8.74
N ASN A 163 11.82 15.58 -9.59
CA ASN A 163 11.62 15.54 -11.05
C ASN A 163 11.31 14.13 -11.53
N VAL A 164 11.99 13.09 -10.99
CA VAL A 164 11.71 11.69 -11.31
C VAL A 164 10.32 11.30 -10.80
N TYR A 165 9.98 11.66 -9.56
CA TYR A 165 8.66 11.40 -8.99
C TYR A 165 7.53 12.03 -9.81
N LEU A 166 7.65 13.32 -10.18
CA LEU A 166 6.65 14.02 -10.99
C LEU A 166 6.52 13.41 -12.39
N SER A 167 7.62 12.92 -12.96
CA SER A 167 7.63 12.24 -14.27
C SER A 167 6.93 10.89 -14.26
N ALA A 168 7.03 10.16 -13.15
CA ALA A 168 6.48 8.81 -13.01
C ALA A 168 5.01 8.80 -12.57
N ARG A 169 4.60 9.70 -11.65
CA ARG A 169 3.31 9.61 -10.94
C ARG A 169 2.06 9.60 -11.83
N ASN A 170 2.14 10.17 -13.05
CA ASN A 170 1.02 10.15 -14.00
C ASN A 170 0.91 8.83 -14.78
N LEU A 171 1.91 7.96 -14.70
CA LEU A 171 1.91 6.68 -15.41
C LEU A 171 1.26 5.60 -14.55
N GLN A 172 0.26 4.92 -15.13
CA GLN A 172 -0.35 3.77 -14.46
C GLN A 172 0.67 2.65 -14.28
N GLY A 173 0.73 2.10 -13.09
CA GLY A 173 1.63 0.99 -12.77
C GLY A 173 3.07 1.40 -12.44
N SER A 174 3.44 2.67 -12.51
CA SER A 174 4.78 3.13 -12.11
C SER A 174 4.70 3.92 -10.81
N ASP A 175 5.50 3.54 -9.82
CA ASP A 175 5.63 4.27 -8.55
C ASP A 175 7.11 4.50 -8.25
N VAL A 176 7.43 5.66 -7.70
CA VAL A 176 8.78 6.06 -7.29
C VAL A 176 8.77 6.41 -5.83
N ILE A 177 9.58 5.74 -5.05
CA ILE A 177 9.71 6.01 -3.62
C ILE A 177 11.17 6.07 -3.20
N GLU A 178 11.41 6.74 -2.12
CA GLU A 178 12.69 6.76 -1.43
C GLU A 178 12.93 5.42 -0.72
N ALA A 179 14.14 4.91 -0.77
CA ALA A 179 14.54 3.63 -0.17
C ALA A 179 14.23 3.56 1.34
N SER A 180 14.31 4.70 2.03
CA SER A 180 13.93 4.81 3.45
C SER A 180 12.44 4.54 3.74
N LYS A 181 11.57 4.76 2.75
CA LYS A 181 10.10 4.64 2.84
C LYS A 181 9.57 3.33 2.26
N VAL A 182 10.45 2.36 1.97
CA VAL A 182 10.06 1.04 1.48
C VAL A 182 9.09 0.37 2.45
N ASN A 183 7.97 -0.12 1.91
CA ASN A 183 6.99 -0.89 2.65
C ASN A 183 6.62 -2.19 1.92
N THR A 184 6.21 -3.19 2.68
CA THR A 184 5.86 -4.53 2.20
C THR A 184 4.78 -4.51 1.13
N TYR A 185 3.75 -3.65 1.28
CA TYR A 185 2.65 -3.56 0.34
C TYR A 185 3.10 -3.10 -1.05
N LYS A 186 3.90 -2.03 -1.14
CA LYS A 186 4.39 -1.52 -2.43
C LYS A 186 5.33 -2.49 -3.12
N VAL A 187 6.21 -3.16 -2.35
CA VAL A 187 7.13 -4.18 -2.88
C VAL A 187 6.37 -5.33 -3.52
N LEU A 188 5.33 -5.87 -2.85
CA LEU A 188 4.55 -6.98 -3.38
C LEU A 188 3.59 -6.57 -4.50
N ASN A 189 3.07 -5.33 -4.47
CA ASN A 189 2.18 -4.83 -5.52
C ASN A 189 2.89 -4.60 -6.86
N ALA A 190 4.20 -4.39 -6.84
CA ALA A 190 5.01 -4.23 -8.04
C ALA A 190 5.40 -5.60 -8.63
N ASP A 191 5.37 -5.71 -9.95
CA ASP A 191 5.89 -6.88 -10.67
C ASP A 191 7.42 -6.84 -10.72
N VAL A 192 8.00 -5.65 -10.91
CA VAL A 192 9.44 -5.43 -11.00
C VAL A 192 9.87 -4.33 -10.04
N LEU A 193 10.95 -4.60 -9.29
CA LEU A 193 11.63 -3.61 -8.46
C LEU A 193 12.83 -3.05 -9.22
N VAL A 194 12.89 -1.75 -9.41
CA VAL A 194 14.05 -1.06 -9.96
C VAL A 194 14.75 -0.34 -8.81
N ILE A 195 15.96 -0.75 -8.50
CA ILE A 195 16.70 -0.28 -7.33
C ILE A 195 17.94 0.47 -7.82
N THR A 196 18.14 1.72 -7.39
CA THR A 196 19.38 2.42 -7.69
C THR A 196 20.53 1.91 -6.83
N GLU A 197 21.75 2.01 -7.32
CA GLU A 197 22.95 1.47 -6.67
C GLU A 197 23.12 1.99 -5.23
N LYS A 198 22.96 3.29 -5.02
CA LYS A 198 23.02 3.90 -3.68
C LYS A 198 21.86 3.49 -2.77
N SER A 199 20.67 3.22 -3.34
CA SER A 199 19.52 2.83 -2.53
C SER A 199 19.68 1.46 -1.88
N LEU A 200 20.48 0.55 -2.45
CA LEU A 200 20.83 -0.72 -1.80
C LEU A 200 21.54 -0.51 -0.48
N GLN A 201 22.50 0.42 -0.42
CA GLN A 201 23.19 0.75 0.84
C GLN A 201 22.24 1.31 1.91
N THR A 202 21.26 2.12 1.47
CA THR A 202 20.23 2.67 2.37
C THR A 202 19.33 1.56 2.92
N ILE A 203 18.91 0.61 2.07
CA ILE A 203 18.10 -0.54 2.47
C ILE A 203 18.86 -1.41 3.47
N ASP A 204 20.14 -1.69 3.20
CA ASP A 204 21.01 -2.45 4.10
C ASP A 204 21.14 -1.79 5.46
N GLY A 205 21.38 -0.48 5.50
CA GLY A 205 21.50 0.28 6.74
C GLY A 205 20.21 0.32 7.58
N ILE A 206 19.04 0.17 6.96
CA ILE A 206 17.73 0.20 7.66
C ILE A 206 17.32 -1.20 8.15
N LEU A 207 17.53 -2.23 7.33
CA LEU A 207 17.01 -3.57 7.61
C LEU A 207 18.01 -4.47 8.37
N ASN A 208 19.29 -4.15 8.42
CA ASN A 208 20.29 -4.90 9.18
C ASN A 208 20.49 -4.43 10.63
N LYS A 209 19.64 -3.54 11.12
CA LYS A 209 19.65 -3.05 12.52
C LYS A 209 18.97 -4.02 13.46
#